data_e1ea4e887cbc0004652860c5d3c2fb1e
#
_entry.id   e1ea4e887cbc0004652860c5d3c2fb1e
#
_cell.length_a   1.000
_cell.length_b   1.000
_cell.length_c   1.000
_cell.angle_alpha   90.00
_cell.angle_beta   90.00
_cell.angle_gamma   90.00
#
_symmetry.space_group_name_H-M   'P 1'
#
loop_
_entity.id
_entity.type
_entity.pdbx_description
1 polymer ?
#
loop_
_entity_poly.entity_id
_entity_poly.type
_entity_poly.pdbx_seq_one_letter_code
_entity_poly.pdbx_strand_id
1 'polypeptide(L)'
;MSLAKVLFVDDEIPYVEALTKRLVKRDLEIIPAYRGDEALKTLAEQSAVEVVILDVKMPGMDGIETLREMKKRFPLVEVIMLTGHATVESAIEGMKLGAFDYLMKPCEIEQLVAKVREAAARKRQHEEKIMQARLKEITMRRA
;
A
#
# COMPACT_ATOMS: atom_id res chain seq x y z
N MET A 1 -15.70 0.78 12.98
CA MET A 1 -14.82 1.64 12.15
C MET A 1 -13.49 0.97 11.93
N SER A 2 -12.99 0.96 10.72
CA SER A 2 -11.67 0.43 10.42
C SER A 2 -10.59 1.48 10.62
N LEU A 3 -9.38 1.05 11.04
CA LEU A 3 -8.21 1.93 11.15
C LEU A 3 -7.70 2.35 9.77
N ALA A 4 -7.81 1.47 8.79
CA ALA A 4 -7.38 1.72 7.42
C ALA A 4 -7.99 0.68 6.48
N LYS A 5 -8.12 1.07 5.22
CA LYS A 5 -8.52 0.18 4.14
C LYS A 5 -7.27 -0.21 3.35
N VAL A 6 -6.99 -1.51 3.29
CA VAL A 6 -5.73 -2.06 2.79
C VAL A 6 -5.99 -3.02 1.64
N LEU A 7 -5.26 -2.85 0.55
CA LEU A 7 -5.20 -3.82 -0.54
C LEU A 7 -4.02 -4.76 -0.28
N PHE A 8 -4.29 -6.04 -0.17
CA PHE A 8 -3.25 -7.05 0.07
C PHE A 8 -3.00 -7.86 -1.20
N VAL A 9 -1.82 -7.70 -1.78
CA VAL A 9 -1.44 -8.26 -3.08
C VAL A 9 -0.37 -9.33 -2.91
N ASP A 10 -0.75 -10.59 -3.16
CA ASP A 10 0.16 -11.73 -3.06
C ASP A 10 -0.49 -12.91 -3.79
N ASP A 11 0.29 -13.68 -4.55
CA ASP A 11 -0.24 -14.81 -5.32
C ASP A 11 -0.43 -16.08 -4.49
N GLU A 12 0.10 -16.11 -3.27
CA GLU A 12 -0.08 -17.23 -2.34
C GLU A 12 -1.43 -17.12 -1.62
N ILE A 13 -2.48 -17.64 -2.24
CA ILE A 13 -3.86 -17.53 -1.75
C ILE A 13 -4.02 -17.97 -0.29
N PRO A 14 -3.52 -19.16 0.14
CA PRO A 14 -3.66 -19.56 1.55
C PRO A 14 -2.99 -18.60 2.52
N TYR A 15 -1.86 -18.00 2.15
CA TYR A 15 -1.16 -17.02 2.97
C TYR A 15 -2.00 -15.74 3.11
N VAL A 16 -2.55 -15.25 2.00
CA VAL A 16 -3.42 -14.06 2.01
C VAL A 16 -4.63 -14.30 2.89
N GLU A 17 -5.30 -15.44 2.75
CA GLU A 17 -6.47 -15.78 3.55
C GLU A 17 -6.15 -15.84 5.06
N ALA A 18 -5.06 -16.52 5.41
CA ALA A 18 -4.65 -16.66 6.80
C ALA A 18 -4.27 -15.33 7.44
N LEU A 19 -3.49 -14.53 6.74
CA LEU A 19 -3.05 -13.23 7.26
C LEU A 19 -4.20 -12.22 7.31
N THR A 20 -5.09 -12.26 6.33
CA THR A 20 -6.29 -11.40 6.30
C THR A 20 -7.14 -11.59 7.56
N LYS A 21 -7.37 -12.84 7.98
CA LYS A 21 -8.13 -13.12 9.20
C LYS A 21 -7.52 -12.47 10.43
N ARG A 22 -6.20 -12.46 10.52
CA ARG A 22 -5.48 -11.85 11.63
C ARG A 22 -5.52 -10.32 11.57
N LEU A 23 -5.39 -9.75 10.38
CA LEU A 23 -5.42 -8.29 10.17
C LEU A 23 -6.80 -7.72 10.44
N VAL A 24 -7.85 -8.40 10.01
CA VAL A 24 -9.24 -7.96 10.25
C VAL A 24 -9.54 -7.86 11.76
N LYS A 25 -8.98 -8.75 12.56
CA LYS A 25 -9.13 -8.68 14.03
C LYS A 25 -8.45 -7.44 14.64
N ARG A 26 -7.60 -6.76 13.89
CA ARG A 26 -6.92 -5.52 14.32
C ARG A 26 -7.51 -4.28 13.66
N ASP A 27 -8.78 -4.37 13.30
CA ASP A 27 -9.58 -3.27 12.74
C ASP A 27 -9.09 -2.75 11.40
N LEU A 28 -8.47 -3.62 10.60
CA LEU A 28 -8.12 -3.31 9.22
C LEU A 28 -9.16 -3.91 8.26
N GLU A 29 -9.56 -3.13 7.27
CA GLU A 29 -10.39 -3.63 6.19
C GLU A 29 -9.47 -4.09 5.07
N ILE A 30 -9.56 -5.37 4.70
CA ILE A 30 -8.63 -5.98 3.74
C ILE A 30 -9.35 -6.36 2.46
N ILE A 31 -8.81 -5.90 1.33
CA ILE A 31 -9.22 -6.33 0.00
C ILE A 31 -8.08 -7.16 -0.58
N PRO A 32 -8.31 -8.43 -0.93
CA PRO A 32 -7.26 -9.24 -1.53
C PRO A 32 -7.13 -9.01 -3.02
N ALA A 33 -5.92 -9.12 -3.54
CA ALA A 33 -5.65 -9.26 -4.96
C ALA A 33 -4.50 -10.26 -5.11
N TYR A 34 -4.56 -11.09 -6.14
CA TYR A 34 -3.61 -12.19 -6.30
C TYR A 34 -2.65 -11.97 -7.46
N ARG A 35 -2.75 -10.83 -8.13
CA ARG A 35 -1.92 -10.43 -9.26
C ARG A 35 -1.76 -8.91 -9.28
N GLY A 36 -0.68 -8.46 -9.90
CA GLY A 36 -0.40 -7.02 -10.02
C GLY A 36 -1.43 -6.25 -10.85
N ASP A 37 -1.86 -6.81 -11.97
CA ASP A 37 -2.87 -6.18 -12.84
C ASP A 37 -4.23 -6.07 -12.15
N GLU A 38 -4.63 -7.10 -11.41
CA GLU A 38 -5.84 -7.08 -10.58
C GLU A 38 -5.74 -5.99 -9.50
N ALA A 39 -4.59 -5.87 -8.87
CA ALA A 39 -4.35 -4.85 -7.85
C ALA A 39 -4.52 -3.43 -8.40
N LEU A 40 -3.95 -3.15 -9.58
CA LEU A 40 -4.10 -1.85 -10.23
C LEU A 40 -5.55 -1.54 -10.58
N LYS A 41 -6.28 -2.53 -11.06
CA LYS A 41 -7.72 -2.40 -11.34
C LYS A 41 -8.50 -2.07 -10.06
N THR A 42 -8.20 -2.77 -8.98
CA THR A 42 -8.84 -2.53 -7.69
C THR A 42 -8.59 -1.09 -7.20
N LEU A 43 -7.36 -0.60 -7.31
CA LEU A 43 -7.04 0.78 -6.92
C LEU A 43 -7.80 1.81 -7.77
N ALA A 44 -7.99 1.53 -9.06
CA ALA A 44 -8.76 2.41 -9.93
C ALA A 44 -10.25 2.46 -9.54
N GLU A 45 -10.79 1.37 -9.02
CA GLU A 45 -12.20 1.25 -8.65
C GLU A 45 -12.49 1.64 -7.20
N GLN A 46 -11.49 1.58 -6.31
CA GLN A 46 -11.63 1.75 -4.87
C GLN A 46 -10.75 2.88 -4.33
N SER A 47 -11.23 4.10 -4.47
CA SER A 47 -10.47 5.29 -4.05
C SER A 47 -10.22 5.39 -2.54
N ALA A 48 -10.95 4.61 -1.74
CA ALA A 48 -10.79 4.61 -0.28
C ALA A 48 -9.58 3.79 0.21
N VAL A 49 -8.93 3.02 -0.66
CA VAL A 49 -7.72 2.28 -0.28
C VAL A 49 -6.60 3.24 0.07
N GLU A 50 -6.03 3.08 1.25
CA GLU A 50 -4.98 3.95 1.75
C GLU A 50 -3.59 3.33 1.65
N VAL A 51 -3.50 2.02 1.88
CA VAL A 51 -2.24 1.30 1.95
C VAL A 51 -2.33 0.02 1.14
N VAL A 52 -1.24 -0.33 0.48
CA VAL A 52 -1.09 -1.60 -0.23
C VAL A 52 0.01 -2.40 0.46
N ILE A 53 -0.26 -3.67 0.74
CA ILE A 53 0.76 -4.65 1.11
C ILE A 53 1.02 -5.46 -0.15
N LEU A 54 2.25 -5.49 -0.61
CA LEU A 54 2.61 -5.99 -1.94
C LEU A 54 3.80 -6.95 -1.90
N ASP A 55 3.62 -8.15 -2.45
CA ASP A 55 4.72 -9.10 -2.64
C ASP A 55 5.57 -8.70 -3.85
N VAL A 56 6.86 -9.01 -3.79
CA VAL A 56 7.83 -8.70 -4.87
C VAL A 56 7.69 -9.68 -6.03
N LYS A 57 7.61 -10.97 -5.74
CA LYS A 57 7.67 -12.00 -6.76
C LYS A 57 6.31 -12.62 -7.01
N MET A 58 5.73 -12.30 -8.17
CA MET A 58 4.43 -12.79 -8.60
C MET A 58 4.48 -13.14 -10.08
N PRO A 59 3.65 -14.10 -10.56
CA PRO A 59 3.54 -14.38 -11.99
C PRO A 59 2.93 -13.19 -12.75
N GLY A 60 3.33 -13.02 -13.99
CA GLY A 60 2.91 -11.89 -14.81
C GLY A 60 3.64 -10.62 -14.42
N MET A 61 2.91 -9.56 -14.09
CA MET A 61 3.48 -8.32 -13.58
C MET A 61 4.00 -8.53 -12.17
N ASP A 62 5.32 -8.45 -11.97
CA ASP A 62 5.93 -8.63 -10.66
C ASP A 62 5.68 -7.45 -9.73
N GLY A 63 6.08 -7.60 -8.45
CA GLY A 63 5.83 -6.57 -7.44
C GLY A 63 6.53 -5.25 -7.69
N ILE A 64 7.72 -5.27 -8.28
CA ILE A 64 8.46 -4.03 -8.58
C ILE A 64 7.78 -3.26 -9.72
N GLU A 65 7.38 -3.94 -10.77
CA GLU A 65 6.61 -3.32 -11.85
C GLU A 65 5.27 -2.78 -11.35
N THR A 66 4.60 -3.57 -10.53
CA THR A 66 3.33 -3.18 -9.92
C THR A 66 3.50 -1.93 -9.05
N LEU A 67 4.54 -1.87 -8.22
CA LEU A 67 4.85 -0.70 -7.41
C LEU A 67 5.08 0.53 -8.27
N ARG A 68 5.86 0.39 -9.35
CA ARG A 68 6.12 1.49 -10.26
C ARG A 68 4.84 2.07 -10.83
N GLU A 69 3.94 1.21 -11.31
CA GLU A 69 2.65 1.64 -11.85
C GLU A 69 1.74 2.23 -10.78
N MET A 70 1.72 1.67 -9.57
CA MET A 70 0.95 2.20 -8.45
C MET A 70 1.39 3.63 -8.11
N LYS A 71 2.67 3.86 -7.98
CA LYS A 71 3.18 5.18 -7.61
C LYS A 71 3.01 6.21 -8.72
N LYS A 72 3.02 5.78 -9.96
CA LYS A 72 2.77 6.64 -11.12
C LYS A 72 1.30 7.06 -11.21
N ARG A 73 0.37 6.11 -11.02
CA ARG A 73 -1.07 6.32 -11.21
C ARG A 73 -1.80 6.73 -9.94
N PHE A 74 -1.32 6.28 -8.78
CA PHE A 74 -1.94 6.52 -7.48
C PHE A 74 -0.87 6.99 -6.47
N PRO A 75 -0.28 8.17 -6.70
CA PRO A 75 0.94 8.57 -5.95
C PRO A 75 0.73 8.76 -4.45
N LEU A 76 -0.49 8.98 -3.98
CA LEU A 76 -0.76 9.16 -2.57
C LEU A 76 -0.96 7.85 -1.80
N VAL A 77 -1.28 6.76 -2.51
CA VAL A 77 -1.39 5.44 -1.87
C VAL A 77 0.00 4.99 -1.42
N GLU A 78 0.12 4.60 -0.17
CA GLU A 78 1.39 4.12 0.36
C GLU A 78 1.51 2.61 0.17
N VAL A 79 2.71 2.15 -0.19
CA VAL A 79 2.96 0.73 -0.48
C VAL A 79 4.00 0.18 0.47
N ILE A 80 3.65 -0.91 1.15
CA ILE A 80 4.56 -1.69 1.99
C ILE A 80 4.89 -2.98 1.23
N MET A 81 6.18 -3.20 0.95
CA MET A 81 6.61 -4.46 0.35
C MET A 81 6.73 -5.53 1.45
N LEU A 82 6.09 -6.68 1.26
CA LEU A 82 6.16 -7.80 2.20
C LEU A 82 6.44 -9.08 1.42
N THR A 83 7.65 -9.62 1.54
CA THR A 83 8.09 -10.70 0.67
C THR A 83 8.99 -11.71 1.37
N GLY A 84 8.91 -12.98 0.95
CA GLY A 84 9.88 -14.01 1.29
C GLY A 84 11.07 -14.07 0.31
N HIS A 85 11.04 -13.26 -0.74
CA HIS A 85 12.05 -13.22 -1.80
C HIS A 85 12.87 -11.93 -1.75
N ALA A 86 13.22 -11.49 -0.54
CA ALA A 86 13.96 -10.26 -0.34
C ALA A 86 15.40 -10.39 -0.85
N THR A 87 15.82 -9.42 -1.66
CA THR A 87 17.22 -9.22 -2.02
C THR A 87 17.57 -7.77 -1.74
N VAL A 88 18.86 -7.49 -1.56
CA VAL A 88 19.32 -6.11 -1.38
C VAL A 88 18.91 -5.26 -2.57
N GLU A 89 19.04 -5.80 -3.78
CA GLU A 89 18.69 -5.10 -5.02
C GLU A 89 17.20 -4.75 -5.09
N SER A 90 16.31 -5.69 -4.77
CA SER A 90 14.86 -5.44 -4.80
C SER A 90 14.44 -4.46 -3.72
N ALA A 91 15.07 -4.51 -2.55
CA ALA A 91 14.80 -3.55 -1.47
C ALA A 91 15.20 -2.13 -1.88
N ILE A 92 16.40 -1.97 -2.44
CA ILE A 92 16.88 -0.67 -2.92
C ILE A 92 15.96 -0.12 -4.00
N GLU A 93 15.62 -0.95 -4.99
CA GLU A 93 14.76 -0.53 -6.10
C GLU A 93 13.37 -0.15 -5.60
N GLY A 94 12.77 -0.95 -4.71
CA GLY A 94 11.47 -0.66 -4.12
C GLY A 94 11.45 0.66 -3.37
N MET A 95 12.46 0.93 -2.56
CA MET A 95 12.55 2.19 -1.81
C MET A 95 12.78 3.39 -2.75
N LYS A 96 13.58 3.23 -3.79
CA LYS A 96 13.77 4.28 -4.80
C LYS A 96 12.49 4.61 -5.57
N LEU A 97 11.66 3.62 -5.82
CA LEU A 97 10.37 3.81 -6.49
C LEU A 97 9.30 4.41 -5.58
N GLY A 98 9.59 4.56 -4.30
CA GLY A 98 8.70 5.22 -3.36
C GLY A 98 7.91 4.30 -2.45
N ALA A 99 8.33 3.04 -2.27
CA ALA A 99 7.72 2.20 -1.25
C ALA A 99 7.87 2.83 0.13
N PHE A 100 6.85 2.69 0.96
CA PHE A 100 6.87 3.21 2.33
C PHE A 100 7.87 2.42 3.18
N ASP A 101 7.86 1.10 3.04
CA ASP A 101 8.80 0.23 3.73
C ASP A 101 8.93 -1.12 3.01
N TYR A 102 9.90 -1.90 3.41
CA TYR A 102 10.22 -3.20 2.85
C TYR A 102 10.41 -4.19 4.00
N LEU A 103 9.49 -5.14 4.12
CA LEU A 103 9.48 -6.13 5.21
C LEU A 103 9.69 -7.54 4.67
N MET A 104 10.32 -8.39 5.46
CA MET A 104 10.57 -9.78 5.11
C MET A 104 9.55 -10.71 5.78
N LYS A 105 9.11 -11.73 5.04
CA LYS A 105 8.36 -12.85 5.61
C LYS A 105 9.33 -13.82 6.30
N PRO A 106 8.98 -14.40 7.46
CA PRO A 106 7.79 -14.11 8.25
C PRO A 106 7.90 -12.77 8.98
N CYS A 107 6.79 -12.05 9.05
CA CYS A 107 6.71 -10.78 9.73
C CYS A 107 5.72 -10.89 10.90
N GLU A 108 6.09 -10.35 12.06
CA GLU A 108 5.17 -10.32 13.19
C GLU A 108 3.97 -9.44 12.87
N ILE A 109 2.77 -9.92 13.23
CA ILE A 109 1.52 -9.23 12.92
C ILE A 109 1.51 -7.81 13.49
N GLU A 110 2.02 -7.61 14.70
CA GLU A 110 2.03 -6.29 15.34
C GLU A 110 2.97 -5.33 14.63
N GLN A 111 4.09 -5.81 14.10
CA GLN A 111 5.00 -5.02 13.31
C GLN A 111 4.34 -4.56 12.00
N LEU A 112 3.64 -5.47 11.32
CA LEU A 112 2.94 -5.17 10.08
C LEU A 112 1.81 -4.16 10.32
N VAL A 113 1.01 -4.35 11.36
CA VAL A 113 -0.07 -3.43 11.73
C VAL A 113 0.48 -2.04 12.04
N ALA A 114 1.59 -1.95 12.79
CA ALA A 114 2.22 -0.67 13.08
C ALA A 114 2.65 0.06 11.80
N LYS A 115 3.23 -0.65 10.85
CA LYS A 115 3.64 -0.07 9.56
C LYS A 115 2.43 0.39 8.73
N VAL A 116 1.36 -0.39 8.73
CA VAL A 116 0.12 0.01 8.04
C VAL A 116 -0.43 1.31 8.63
N ARG A 117 -0.46 1.43 9.96
CA ARG A 117 -0.91 2.66 10.64
C ARG A 117 -0.07 3.86 10.27
N GLU A 118 1.25 3.70 10.27
CA GLU A 118 2.19 4.77 9.89
C GLU A 118 1.96 5.20 8.43
N ALA A 119 1.82 4.23 7.54
CA ALA A 119 1.58 4.49 6.12
C ALA A 119 0.26 5.21 5.88
N ALA A 120 -0.82 4.76 6.52
CA ALA A 120 -2.12 5.41 6.42
C ALA A 120 -2.09 6.84 6.94
N ALA A 121 -1.41 7.08 8.06
CA ALA A 121 -1.24 8.42 8.61
C ALA A 121 -0.50 9.34 7.65
N ARG A 122 0.54 8.84 7.00
CA ARG A 122 1.31 9.60 6.01
C ARG A 122 0.45 9.98 4.80
N LYS A 123 -0.35 9.05 4.29
CA LYS A 123 -1.26 9.33 3.19
C LYS A 123 -2.23 10.47 3.56
N ARG A 124 -2.83 10.39 4.74
CA ARG A 124 -3.78 11.41 5.21
C ARG A 124 -3.12 12.77 5.38
N GLN A 125 -1.90 12.81 5.88
CA GLN A 125 -1.13 14.05 6.01
C GLN A 125 -0.84 14.68 4.64
N HIS A 126 -0.47 13.89 3.66
CA HIS A 126 -0.23 14.39 2.30
C HIS A 126 -1.50 14.93 1.67
N GLU A 127 -2.62 14.24 1.83
CA GLU A 127 -3.92 14.70 1.35
C GLU A 127 -4.33 16.00 2.00
N GLU A 128 -4.14 16.13 3.30
CA GLU A 128 -4.45 17.35 4.05
C GLU A 128 -3.61 18.54 3.57
N LYS A 129 -2.32 18.33 3.37
CA LYS A 129 -1.43 19.38 2.86
C LYS A 129 -1.85 19.87 1.48
N ILE A 130 -2.24 18.95 0.60
CA ILE A 130 -2.73 19.30 -0.74
C ILE A 130 -4.02 20.11 -0.63
N MET A 131 -4.95 19.68 0.22
CA MET A 131 -6.21 20.40 0.42
C MET A 131 -5.98 21.81 0.98
N GLN A 132 -5.10 21.95 1.97
CA GLN A 132 -4.76 23.25 2.55
C GLN A 132 -4.12 24.19 1.51
N ALA A 133 -3.21 23.64 0.68
CA ALA A 133 -2.59 24.42 -0.38
C ALA A 133 -3.62 24.92 -1.40
N ARG A 134 -4.57 24.08 -1.78
CA ARG A 134 -5.66 24.45 -2.69
C ARG A 134 -6.57 25.51 -2.10
N LEU A 135 -6.95 25.37 -0.82
CA LEU A 135 -7.78 26.33 -0.13
C LEU A 135 -7.08 27.70 -0.03
N LYS A 136 -5.79 27.71 0.29
CA LYS A 136 -4.99 28.92 0.37
C LYS A 136 -4.93 29.62 -1.00
N GLU A 137 -4.74 28.87 -2.06
CA GLU A 137 -4.73 29.40 -3.42
C GLU A 137 -6.07 30.06 -3.79
N ILE A 138 -7.18 29.39 -3.48
CA ILE A 138 -8.52 29.92 -3.71
C ILE A 138 -8.74 31.21 -2.93
N THR A 139 -8.34 31.25 -1.67
CA THR A 139 -8.46 32.45 -0.81
C THR A 139 -7.67 33.63 -1.38
N MET A 140 -6.46 33.37 -1.86
CA MET A 140 -5.61 34.41 -2.46
C MET A 140 -6.19 34.94 -3.76
N ARG A 141 -6.84 34.12 -4.55
CA ARG A 141 -7.50 34.57 -5.79
C ARG A 141 -8.69 35.48 -5.55
N ARG A 142 -9.34 35.39 -4.38
CA ARG A 142 -10.50 36.20 -4.02
C ARG A 142 -10.14 37.50 -3.31
N ALA A 143 -8.91 37.60 -2.89
CA ALA A 143 -8.42 38.83 -2.22
C ALA A 143 -8.00 39.91 -3.25
#